data_057a0835de9511c856541b136435e157
#
_entry.id   057a0835de9511c856541b136435e157
#
_cell.length_a   1.000
_cell.length_b   1.000
_cell.length_c   1.000
_cell.angle_alpha   90.00
_cell.angle_beta   90.00
_cell.angle_gamma   90.00
#
_symmetry.space_group_name_H-M   'P 1'
#
loop_
_entity.id
_entity.type
_entity.pdbx_description
1 polymer ?
#
loop_
_entity_poly.entity_id
_entity_poly.type
_entity_poly.pdbx_seq_one_letter_code
_entity_poly.pdbx_strand_id
1 'polypeptide(L)'
;RELNIYCEIHPYNSTKFDVDNYKAVILSGSPHSVRGESAPQPDLKKIKGKKPLLGVCYGAQYLAHFFGGEVGASKTREYGRANLSFVDHTSELFDGVDTGSQVWMSHSDTILHLPEQAV
;
A
#
# COMPACT_ATOMS: atom_id res chain seq x y z
N ARG A 1 -11.33 10.57 -9.61
CA ARG A 1 -12.34 11.20 -10.50
C ARG A 1 -12.25 12.71 -10.52
N GLU A 2 -11.90 13.34 -9.41
CA GLU A 2 -11.72 14.80 -9.32
C GLU A 2 -10.62 15.33 -10.26
N LEU A 3 -9.61 14.50 -10.53
CA LEU A 3 -8.54 14.82 -11.47
C LEU A 3 -8.84 14.36 -12.91
N ASN A 4 -10.09 14.08 -13.26
CA ASN A 4 -10.51 13.52 -14.55
C ASN A 4 -9.83 12.19 -14.92
N ILE A 5 -9.40 11.43 -13.92
CA ILE A 5 -8.84 10.08 -14.11
C ILE A 5 -9.97 9.06 -13.87
N TYR A 6 -10.18 8.20 -14.85
CA TYR A 6 -11.12 7.08 -14.73
C TYR A 6 -10.56 6.04 -13.75
N CYS A 7 -11.37 5.64 -12.78
CA CYS A 7 -11.02 4.65 -11.78
C CYS A 7 -12.14 3.63 -11.62
N GLU A 8 -11.77 2.35 -11.53
CA GLU A 8 -12.65 1.26 -11.15
C GLU A 8 -12.21 0.64 -9.82
N ILE A 9 -13.16 0.15 -9.06
CA ILE A 9 -12.91 -0.56 -7.81
C ILE A 9 -13.26 -2.03 -8.04
N HIS A 10 -12.29 -2.91 -7.81
CA HIS A 10 -12.46 -4.35 -7.91
C HIS A 10 -12.25 -4.99 -6.54
N PRO A 11 -13.11 -5.93 -6.12
CA PRO A 11 -12.80 -6.80 -4.99
C PRO A 11 -11.50 -7.57 -5.23
N TYR A 12 -10.71 -7.83 -4.17
CA TYR A 12 -9.42 -8.51 -4.27
C TYR A 12 -9.49 -9.89 -4.94
N ASN A 13 -10.65 -10.55 -4.87
CA ASN A 13 -10.94 -11.87 -5.45
C ASN A 13 -11.74 -11.79 -6.76
N SER A 14 -11.79 -10.64 -7.41
CA SER A 14 -12.54 -10.46 -8.64
C SER A 14 -11.97 -11.34 -9.77
N THR A 15 -12.82 -12.12 -10.40
CA THR A 15 -12.48 -12.89 -11.62
C THR A 15 -12.55 -12.04 -12.88
N LYS A 16 -13.15 -10.85 -12.81
CA LYS A 16 -13.32 -9.92 -13.95
C LYS A 16 -12.19 -8.91 -14.07
N PHE A 17 -11.27 -8.88 -13.10
CA PHE A 17 -10.14 -7.98 -13.14
C PHE A 17 -9.10 -8.47 -14.15
N ASP A 18 -8.83 -7.63 -15.14
CA ASP A 18 -7.75 -7.82 -16.11
C ASP A 18 -6.85 -6.59 -16.07
N VAL A 19 -5.61 -6.78 -15.60
CA VAL A 19 -4.64 -5.70 -15.41
C VAL A 19 -4.29 -4.97 -16.72
N ASP A 20 -4.42 -5.64 -17.85
CA ASP A 20 -4.04 -5.05 -19.15
C ASP A 20 -4.98 -3.90 -19.57
N ASN A 21 -6.18 -3.85 -18.99
CA ASN A 21 -7.13 -2.76 -19.22
C ASN A 21 -6.82 -1.47 -18.44
N TYR A 22 -5.80 -1.49 -17.57
CA TYR A 22 -5.50 -0.36 -16.67
C TYR A 22 -4.07 0.16 -16.87
N LYS A 23 -3.87 1.45 -16.59
CA LYS A 23 -2.54 2.08 -16.63
C LYS A 23 -1.73 1.84 -15.35
N ALA A 24 -2.39 1.71 -14.22
CA ALA A 24 -1.79 1.47 -12.91
C ALA A 24 -2.79 0.77 -11.98
N VAL A 25 -2.30 0.19 -10.89
CA VAL A 25 -3.09 -0.49 -9.87
C VAL A 25 -2.77 0.09 -8.50
N ILE A 26 -3.80 0.29 -7.68
CA ILE A 26 -3.66 0.68 -6.27
C ILE A 26 -4.25 -0.40 -5.39
N LEU A 27 -3.46 -0.96 -4.50
CA LEU A 27 -3.95 -1.82 -3.42
C LEU A 27 -4.31 -0.93 -2.24
N SER A 28 -5.60 -0.86 -1.92
CA SER A 28 -6.11 0.02 -0.88
C SER A 28 -6.04 -0.60 0.52
N GLY A 29 -6.50 0.14 1.52
CA GLY A 29 -6.57 -0.31 2.91
C GLY A 29 -7.59 -1.43 3.14
N SER A 30 -7.41 -2.12 4.26
CA SER A 30 -8.34 -3.13 4.78
C SER A 30 -8.28 -3.09 6.32
N PRO A 31 -9.38 -3.43 7.02
CA PRO A 31 -9.36 -3.57 8.47
C PRO A 31 -8.65 -4.84 8.96
N HIS A 32 -8.26 -5.74 8.03
CA HIS A 32 -7.58 -6.99 8.37
C HIS A 32 -6.08 -6.76 8.63
N SER A 33 -5.49 -7.68 9.43
CA SER A 33 -4.03 -7.82 9.51
C SER A 33 -3.55 -8.78 8.43
N VAL A 34 -2.44 -8.49 7.77
CA VAL A 34 -1.81 -9.39 6.78
C VAL A 34 -1.36 -10.72 7.39
N ARG A 35 -1.23 -10.76 8.73
CA ARG A 35 -0.86 -11.95 9.50
C ARG A 35 -2.06 -12.83 9.86
N GLY A 36 -3.28 -12.36 9.59
CA GLY A 36 -4.51 -13.09 9.88
C GLY A 36 -4.83 -14.14 8.81
N GLU A 37 -5.36 -15.28 9.22
CA GLU A 37 -5.73 -16.37 8.31
C GLU A 37 -6.80 -15.97 7.28
N SER A 38 -7.68 -15.04 7.64
CA SER A 38 -8.76 -14.53 6.76
C SER A 38 -8.37 -13.24 6.03
N ALA A 39 -7.08 -12.88 6.01
CA ALA A 39 -6.60 -11.68 5.36
C ALA A 39 -6.87 -11.69 3.84
N PRO A 40 -7.35 -10.59 3.24
CA PRO A 40 -7.48 -10.49 1.79
C PRO A 40 -6.13 -10.66 1.10
N GLN A 41 -6.04 -11.62 0.18
CA GLN A 41 -4.82 -11.92 -0.56
C GLN A 41 -5.05 -11.72 -2.06
N PRO A 42 -4.88 -10.51 -2.60
CA PRO A 42 -4.93 -10.30 -4.04
C PRO A 42 -3.82 -11.07 -4.75
N ASP A 43 -4.12 -11.61 -5.93
CA ASP A 43 -3.15 -12.36 -6.73
C ASP A 43 -2.13 -11.41 -7.38
N LEU A 44 -1.04 -11.14 -6.67
CA LEU A 44 0.03 -10.27 -7.15
C LEU A 44 0.75 -10.78 -8.40
N LYS A 45 0.69 -12.08 -8.70
CA LYS A 45 1.29 -12.64 -9.92
C LYS A 45 0.62 -12.09 -11.19
N LYS A 46 -0.64 -11.70 -11.09
CA LYS A 46 -1.39 -11.06 -12.18
C LYS A 46 -1.03 -9.59 -12.39
N ILE A 47 -0.43 -8.94 -11.40
CA ILE A 47 -0.24 -7.49 -11.36
C ILE A 47 1.24 -7.10 -11.43
N LYS A 48 2.09 -7.77 -10.64
CA LYS A 48 3.52 -7.43 -10.49
C LYS A 48 4.25 -7.44 -11.84
N GLY A 49 5.04 -6.40 -12.07
CA GLY A 49 5.88 -6.27 -13.26
C GLY A 49 5.13 -5.96 -14.56
N LYS A 50 3.79 -5.85 -14.51
CA LYS A 50 2.98 -5.50 -15.68
C LYS A 50 2.60 -4.03 -15.71
N LYS A 51 2.29 -3.46 -14.56
CA LYS A 51 1.85 -2.06 -14.41
C LYS A 51 2.44 -1.45 -13.14
N PRO A 52 2.56 -0.12 -13.06
CA PRO A 52 2.86 0.56 -11.81
C PRO A 52 1.88 0.13 -10.72
N LEU A 53 2.39 -0.18 -9.53
CA LEU A 53 1.65 -0.72 -8.42
C LEU A 53 1.93 0.09 -7.15
N LEU A 54 0.89 0.69 -6.57
CA LEU A 54 0.96 1.43 -5.32
C LEU A 54 0.21 0.67 -4.22
N GLY A 55 0.84 0.47 -3.08
CA GLY A 55 0.19 -0.03 -1.87
C GLY A 55 -0.10 1.11 -0.90
N VAL A 56 -1.32 1.13 -0.33
CA VAL A 56 -1.73 2.08 0.68
C VAL A 56 -2.24 1.32 1.90
N CYS A 57 -1.71 1.64 3.10
CA CYS A 57 -2.11 1.00 4.36
C CYS A 57 -1.95 -0.53 4.29
N TYR A 58 -3.05 -1.30 4.39
CA TYR A 58 -3.03 -2.75 4.22
C TYR A 58 -2.34 -3.19 2.92
N GLY A 59 -2.58 -2.49 1.81
CA GLY A 59 -1.95 -2.79 0.53
C GLY A 59 -0.42 -2.70 0.59
N ALA A 60 0.13 -1.70 1.29
CA ALA A 60 1.58 -1.58 1.50
C ALA A 60 2.11 -2.70 2.40
N GLN A 61 1.40 -3.02 3.49
CA GLN A 61 1.75 -4.12 4.39
C GLN A 61 1.72 -5.47 3.67
N TYR A 62 0.71 -5.69 2.82
CA TYR A 62 0.59 -6.91 2.02
C TYR A 62 1.73 -7.05 1.00
N LEU A 63 2.10 -5.96 0.31
CA LEU A 63 3.27 -5.96 -0.58
C LEU A 63 4.55 -6.28 0.18
N ALA A 64 4.79 -5.61 1.31
CA ALA A 64 5.98 -5.86 2.13
C ALA A 64 6.05 -7.34 2.56
N HIS A 65 4.97 -7.88 3.11
CA HIS A 65 4.88 -9.28 3.54
C HIS A 65 5.09 -10.27 2.39
N PHE A 66 4.43 -10.04 1.26
CA PHE A 66 4.49 -10.92 0.08
C PHE A 66 5.90 -11.00 -0.51
N PHE A 67 6.65 -9.91 -0.48
CA PHE A 67 8.02 -9.84 -1.03
C PHE A 67 9.11 -10.17 -0.01
N GLY A 68 8.75 -10.70 1.16
CA GLY A 68 9.69 -11.16 2.17
C GLY A 68 10.14 -10.09 3.16
N GLY A 69 9.48 -8.94 3.20
CA GLY A 69 9.62 -7.98 4.27
C GLY A 69 8.92 -8.44 5.54
N GLU A 70 9.10 -7.72 6.62
CA GLU A 70 8.52 -8.03 7.92
C GLU A 70 7.41 -7.04 8.29
N VAL A 71 6.23 -7.58 8.64
CA VAL A 71 5.10 -6.82 9.15
C VAL A 71 4.74 -7.35 10.54
N GLY A 72 4.72 -6.47 11.52
CA GLY A 72 4.42 -6.80 12.91
C GLY A 72 3.35 -5.91 13.50
N ALA A 73 2.87 -6.30 14.70
CA ALA A 73 2.03 -5.41 15.47
C ALA A 73 2.82 -4.16 15.87
N SER A 74 2.27 -2.98 15.65
CA SER A 74 2.83 -1.78 16.23
C SER A 74 2.82 -1.87 17.76
N LYS A 75 3.92 -1.52 18.41
CA LYS A 75 4.02 -1.48 19.89
C LYS A 75 3.05 -0.48 20.49
N THR A 76 2.76 0.57 19.76
CA THR A 76 1.75 1.58 20.05
C THR A 76 0.77 1.60 18.89
N ARG A 77 -0.54 1.39 19.17
CA ARG A 77 -1.55 1.56 18.12
C ARG A 77 -1.47 2.99 17.62
N GLU A 78 -1.03 3.16 16.37
CA GLU A 78 -0.79 4.47 15.79
C GLU A 78 -2.10 4.99 15.20
N TYR A 79 -2.85 5.67 16.07
CA TYR A 79 -4.06 6.38 15.70
C TYR A 79 -3.90 7.86 16.03
N GLY A 80 -4.08 8.72 15.03
CA GLY A 80 -4.05 10.16 15.23
C GLY A 80 -3.01 10.88 14.38
N ARG A 81 -2.56 12.00 14.88
CA ARG A 81 -1.61 12.87 14.18
C ARG A 81 -0.20 12.33 14.28
N ALA A 82 0.51 12.35 13.16
CA ALA A 82 1.94 12.08 13.06
C ALA A 82 2.59 13.07 12.11
N ASN A 83 3.90 13.22 12.20
CA ASN A 83 4.64 14.02 11.24
C ASN A 83 5.58 13.12 10.47
N LEU A 84 5.72 13.38 9.16
CA LEU A 84 6.66 12.66 8.32
C LEU A 84 8.09 12.99 8.78
N SER A 85 8.81 11.97 9.25
CA SER A 85 10.21 12.12 9.67
C SER A 85 11.18 12.09 8.49
N PHE A 86 10.77 11.46 7.40
CA PHE A 86 11.55 11.34 6.18
C PHE A 86 10.61 11.34 4.96
N VAL A 87 11.01 12.00 3.89
CA VAL A 87 10.38 11.99 2.57
C VAL A 87 11.48 11.82 1.55
N ASP A 88 11.34 10.84 0.67
CA ASP A 88 12.25 10.66 -0.45
C ASP A 88 11.88 11.62 -1.58
N HIS A 89 12.57 12.75 -1.63
CA HIS A 89 12.36 13.79 -2.64
C HIS A 89 12.85 13.41 -4.05
N THR A 90 13.45 12.24 -4.23
CA THR A 90 13.79 11.71 -5.56
C THR A 90 12.60 11.01 -6.22
N SER A 91 11.57 10.68 -5.45
CA SER A 91 10.35 10.04 -5.93
C SER A 91 9.33 11.08 -6.40
N GLU A 92 8.90 10.98 -7.66
CA GLU A 92 7.84 11.83 -8.22
C GLU A 92 6.52 11.74 -7.44
N LEU A 93 6.29 10.61 -6.72
CA LEU A 93 5.10 10.42 -5.88
C LEU A 93 5.02 11.44 -4.73
N PHE A 94 6.16 11.93 -4.26
CA PHE A 94 6.27 12.84 -3.13
C PHE A 94 6.64 14.28 -3.55
N ASP A 95 6.51 14.60 -4.82
CA ASP A 95 6.74 15.97 -5.28
C ASP A 95 5.81 16.95 -4.56
N GLY A 96 6.39 18.01 -3.98
CA GLY A 96 5.66 19.00 -3.19
C GLY A 96 5.26 18.54 -1.76
N VAL A 97 5.71 17.39 -1.29
CA VAL A 97 5.48 16.93 0.09
C VAL A 97 6.70 17.22 0.94
N ASP A 98 6.57 18.09 1.93
CA ASP A 98 7.66 18.47 2.82
C ASP A 98 7.89 17.44 3.95
N THR A 99 9.16 17.22 4.31
CA THR A 99 9.53 16.55 5.57
C THR A 99 8.96 17.34 6.74
N GLY A 100 8.38 16.68 7.71
CA GLY A 100 7.68 17.31 8.82
C GLY A 100 6.19 17.56 8.57
N SER A 101 5.70 17.36 7.34
CA SER A 101 4.26 17.44 7.04
C SER A 101 3.44 16.58 7.98
N GLN A 102 2.32 17.15 8.46
CA GLN A 102 1.40 16.43 9.34
C GLN A 102 0.52 15.46 8.53
N VAL A 103 0.47 14.23 8.99
CA VAL A 103 -0.38 13.16 8.43
C VAL A 103 -1.23 12.53 9.53
N TRP A 104 -2.24 11.76 9.12
CA TRP A 104 -3.08 10.99 10.02
C TRP A 104 -2.76 9.51 9.88
N MET A 105 -2.50 8.87 11.02
CA MET A 105 -2.24 7.45 11.11
C MET A 105 -3.48 6.72 11.60
N SER A 106 -3.75 5.54 11.02
CA SER A 106 -4.87 4.69 11.44
C SER A 106 -4.56 3.24 11.11
N HIS A 107 -3.64 2.64 11.85
CA HIS A 107 -3.27 1.23 11.66
C HIS A 107 -2.77 0.60 12.97
N SER A 108 -2.94 -0.72 13.06
CA SER A 108 -2.46 -1.55 14.17
C SER A 108 -1.21 -2.34 13.82
N ASP A 109 -0.98 -2.58 12.54
CA ASP A 109 0.22 -3.25 12.03
C ASP A 109 1.16 -2.24 11.38
N THR A 110 2.46 -2.47 11.49
CA THR A 110 3.49 -1.63 10.88
C THR A 110 4.48 -2.48 10.09
N ILE A 111 5.07 -1.90 9.05
CA ILE A 111 6.16 -2.53 8.30
C ILE A 111 7.44 -2.30 9.11
N LEU A 112 8.02 -3.38 9.63
CA LEU A 112 9.25 -3.36 10.42
C LEU A 112 10.49 -3.37 9.53
N HIS A 113 10.45 -4.18 8.47
CA HIS A 113 11.52 -4.26 7.49
C HIS A 113 10.94 -4.30 6.07
N LEU A 114 11.48 -3.46 5.21
CA LEU A 114 11.16 -3.50 3.78
C LEU A 114 11.81 -4.72 3.12
N PRO A 115 11.19 -5.33 2.09
CA PRO A 115 11.85 -6.36 1.31
C PRO A 115 13.05 -5.78 0.53
N GLU A 116 14.09 -6.58 0.32
CA GLU A 116 15.31 -6.14 -0.41
C GLU A 116 15.04 -5.61 -1.83
N GLN A 117 13.89 -5.97 -2.40
CA GLN A 117 13.48 -5.56 -3.76
C GLN A 117 12.40 -4.47 -3.75
N ALA A 118 12.17 -3.83 -2.62
CA ALA A 118 11.26 -2.68 -2.57
C ALA A 118 11.99 -1.45 -3.09
N VAL A 119 11.75 -1.14 -4.34
CA VAL A 119 12.08 0.15 -4.95
C VAL A 119 10.78 0.80 -5.38
#